data_1b9b0f98bfc84e3ebc59c70e79fab1a4
#
_entry.id   1b9b0f98bfc84e3ebc59c70e79fab1a4
#
_cell.length_a   1.000
_cell.length_b   1.000
_cell.length_c   1.000
_cell.angle_alpha   90.00
_cell.angle_beta   90.00
_cell.angle_gamma   90.00
#
_symmetry.space_group_name_H-M   'P 1'
#
loop_
_entity.id
_entity.type
_entity.pdbx_description
1 polymer ?
#
loop_
_entity_poly.entity_id
_entity_poly.type
_entity_poly.pdbx_seq_one_letter_code
_entity_poly.pdbx_strand_id
1 'polypeptide(L)'
;MSEIAKRNLKPDAGTTLRKVLKMGLDEFMPEFESVSASASKEFSLEKAMIKMQADWEPMCFNTAKYKDTNFSILASVDEIQAMLDDHIVKTQTMKGSPFIKPFEKEIRLWEEKLILIQNIQDEWLRVQQNWMYLEPIFASEDINMQMPEEGRLFTTVDRNFKDIMKHVLKDKHVLISTALTGMLDKLRDSYVLVEKINKGLNAYLEKKRLFFPRFFFLSNDEMLEILSETKDPLRVQPHLKKCFEGIAKLEFDSKLDIHAMFSSENEKVKFSSSINTSEAKGAVEKWLLQVQNVMLVSLRDVIENAYNAYAVDLREDWVQEWPGQVVLCVSQIYWTSEIHESLKSGTQGLKEYLTKLNTQLLAVVKLVRGKLSMMTRITLGALVVIDVHGRDVVADMINKNVINENDFNWLAQLRYYWFENNCGVKCTNASVKYCYEYLGNTPR
;
A
#
# COMPACT_ATOMS: atom_id res chain seq x y z
N MET A 1 -52.78 5.48 -49.99
CA MET A 1 -53.47 5.18 -51.30
C MET A 1 -54.35 6.37 -51.77
N SER A 2 -55.29 6.87 -50.97
CA SER A 2 -56.19 7.99 -51.38
C SER A 2 -55.44 9.25 -51.78
N GLU A 3 -54.39 9.65 -51.02
CA GLU A 3 -53.60 10.85 -51.30
C GLU A 3 -52.72 10.70 -52.53
N ILE A 4 -52.07 9.55 -52.70
CA ILE A 4 -51.18 9.27 -53.85
C ILE A 4 -51.98 9.25 -55.15
N ALA A 5 -53.07 8.47 -55.18
CA ALA A 5 -53.90 8.35 -56.36
C ALA A 5 -54.87 9.55 -56.57
N LYS A 6 -54.91 10.54 -55.61
CA LYS A 6 -55.85 11.68 -55.61
C LYS A 6 -57.30 11.27 -55.80
N ARG A 7 -57.68 10.08 -55.34
CA ARG A 7 -59.01 9.47 -55.44
C ARG A 7 -59.53 9.14 -54.04
N ASN A 8 -60.81 9.28 -53.81
CA ASN A 8 -61.45 8.96 -52.56
C ASN A 8 -61.66 7.45 -52.47
N LEU A 9 -60.60 6.71 -51.93
CA LEU A 9 -60.64 5.31 -51.74
C LEU A 9 -61.06 4.97 -50.32
N LYS A 10 -62.22 4.30 -50.15
CA LYS A 10 -62.67 3.76 -48.88
C LYS A 10 -62.55 2.25 -48.91
N PRO A 11 -61.44 1.67 -48.45
CA PRO A 11 -61.31 0.23 -48.34
C PRO A 11 -62.29 -0.31 -47.28
N ASP A 12 -63.02 -1.35 -47.64
CA ASP A 12 -63.93 -2.10 -46.77
C ASP A 12 -63.49 -3.58 -46.70
N ALA A 13 -64.09 -4.38 -45.85
CA ALA A 13 -63.80 -5.82 -45.76
C ALA A 13 -64.06 -6.60 -47.06
N GLY A 14 -64.80 -6.01 -48.01
CA GLY A 14 -65.10 -6.55 -49.32
C GLY A 14 -64.15 -6.02 -50.45
N THR A 15 -63.16 -5.25 -50.11
CA THR A 15 -62.20 -4.73 -51.09
C THR A 15 -61.19 -5.83 -51.47
N THR A 16 -61.41 -6.40 -52.66
CA THR A 16 -60.55 -7.45 -53.20
C THR A 16 -59.48 -6.88 -54.14
N LEU A 17 -58.38 -7.58 -54.32
CA LEU A 17 -57.30 -7.24 -55.29
C LEU A 17 -57.85 -6.93 -56.70
N ARG A 18 -58.89 -7.71 -57.18
CA ARG A 18 -59.51 -7.49 -58.45
C ARG A 18 -60.29 -6.14 -58.50
N LYS A 19 -60.87 -5.69 -57.40
CA LYS A 19 -61.50 -4.35 -57.33
C LYS A 19 -60.45 -3.23 -57.36
N VAL A 20 -59.33 -3.43 -56.67
CA VAL A 20 -58.18 -2.49 -56.64
C VAL A 20 -57.57 -2.33 -58.03
N LEU A 21 -57.33 -3.40 -58.75
CA LEU A 21 -56.83 -3.36 -60.12
C LEU A 21 -57.84 -2.69 -61.09
N LYS A 22 -59.17 -2.93 -60.97
CA LYS A 22 -60.19 -2.24 -61.78
C LYS A 22 -60.27 -0.76 -61.55
N MET A 23 -59.74 -0.25 -60.42
CA MET A 23 -59.65 1.17 -60.12
C MET A 23 -58.44 1.86 -60.77
N GLY A 24 -57.60 1.12 -61.57
CA GLY A 24 -56.40 1.66 -62.22
C GLY A 24 -55.35 2.15 -61.21
N LEU A 25 -55.17 1.41 -60.10
CA LEU A 25 -54.20 1.76 -59.07
C LEU A 25 -52.82 1.15 -59.33
N ASP A 26 -52.73 0.29 -60.34
CA ASP A 26 -51.50 -0.32 -60.83
C ASP A 26 -50.47 0.69 -61.35
N GLU A 27 -50.94 1.82 -61.91
CA GLU A 27 -50.06 2.91 -62.34
C GLU A 27 -49.29 3.58 -61.21
N PHE A 28 -49.77 3.48 -59.98
CA PHE A 28 -49.17 4.04 -58.76
C PHE A 28 -48.42 3.00 -57.91
N MET A 29 -48.17 1.79 -58.46
CA MET A 29 -47.51 0.74 -57.70
C MET A 29 -46.12 1.13 -57.18
N PRO A 30 -45.23 1.81 -57.98
CA PRO A 30 -43.93 2.23 -57.46
C PRO A 30 -44.01 3.17 -56.24
N GLU A 31 -44.96 4.08 -56.22
CA GLU A 31 -45.23 5.01 -55.12
C GLU A 31 -45.76 4.23 -53.89
N PHE A 32 -46.67 3.27 -54.10
CA PHE A 32 -47.18 2.43 -53.02
C PHE A 32 -46.10 1.54 -52.45
N GLU A 33 -45.24 0.98 -53.27
CA GLU A 33 -44.10 0.18 -52.81
C GLU A 33 -43.13 1.05 -52.00
N SER A 34 -42.80 2.26 -52.46
CA SER A 34 -41.92 3.19 -51.78
C SER A 34 -42.49 3.58 -50.39
N VAL A 35 -43.80 3.94 -50.31
CA VAL A 35 -44.45 4.29 -49.05
C VAL A 35 -44.53 3.06 -48.13
N SER A 36 -44.86 1.88 -48.67
CA SER A 36 -44.93 0.63 -47.88
C SER A 36 -43.55 0.26 -47.30
N ALA A 37 -42.51 0.39 -48.14
CA ALA A 37 -41.12 0.14 -47.69
C ALA A 37 -40.69 1.12 -46.59
N SER A 38 -41.03 2.42 -46.73
CA SER A 38 -40.77 3.44 -45.71
C SER A 38 -41.54 3.16 -44.41
N ALA A 39 -42.83 2.86 -44.51
CA ALA A 39 -43.66 2.54 -43.36
C ALA A 39 -43.18 1.27 -42.62
N SER A 40 -42.71 0.25 -43.37
CA SER A 40 -42.17 -0.96 -42.77
C SER A 40 -40.86 -0.71 -42.01
N LYS A 41 -40.00 0.22 -42.49
CA LYS A 41 -38.79 0.63 -41.80
C LYS A 41 -39.11 1.47 -40.55
N GLU A 42 -40.06 2.41 -40.66
CA GLU A 42 -40.56 3.19 -39.51
C GLU A 42 -41.09 2.27 -38.42
N PHE A 43 -41.96 1.32 -38.78
CA PHE A 43 -42.52 0.34 -37.83
C PHE A 43 -41.44 -0.55 -37.19
N SER A 44 -40.42 -0.94 -37.95
CA SER A 44 -39.31 -1.71 -37.38
C SER A 44 -38.50 -0.92 -36.35
N LEU A 45 -38.30 0.38 -36.59
CA LEU A 45 -37.62 1.29 -35.63
C LEU A 45 -38.48 1.48 -34.36
N GLU A 46 -39.75 1.76 -34.52
CA GLU A 46 -40.72 1.90 -33.39
C GLU A 46 -40.70 0.63 -32.52
N LYS A 47 -40.87 -0.54 -33.15
CA LYS A 47 -40.84 -1.82 -32.44
C LYS A 47 -39.50 -2.08 -31.73
N ALA A 48 -38.39 -1.69 -32.32
CA ALA A 48 -37.07 -1.83 -31.68
C ALA A 48 -36.93 -0.90 -30.47
N MET A 49 -37.44 0.32 -30.55
CA MET A 49 -37.44 1.27 -29.44
C MET A 49 -38.32 0.78 -28.27
N ILE A 50 -39.58 0.34 -28.56
CA ILE A 50 -40.47 -0.25 -27.56
C ILE A 50 -39.83 -1.44 -26.86
N LYS A 51 -39.16 -2.32 -27.64
CA LYS A 51 -38.43 -3.46 -27.09
C LYS A 51 -37.32 -3.01 -26.15
N MET A 52 -36.45 -2.08 -26.59
CA MET A 52 -35.38 -1.54 -25.72
C MET A 52 -35.95 -0.96 -24.40
N GLN A 53 -37.04 -0.22 -24.45
CA GLN A 53 -37.65 0.33 -23.24
C GLN A 53 -38.18 -0.78 -22.31
N ALA A 54 -38.82 -1.82 -22.89
CA ALA A 54 -39.32 -2.97 -22.12
C ALA A 54 -38.19 -3.80 -21.50
N ASP A 55 -37.01 -3.92 -22.15
CA ASP A 55 -35.84 -4.62 -21.59
C ASP A 55 -35.32 -3.95 -20.31
N TRP A 56 -35.58 -2.65 -20.10
CA TRP A 56 -35.19 -1.92 -18.88
C TRP A 56 -36.18 -2.02 -17.73
N GLU A 57 -37.44 -2.43 -17.97
CA GLU A 57 -38.43 -2.54 -16.91
C GLU A 57 -38.03 -3.48 -15.76
N PRO A 58 -37.48 -4.69 -16.02
CA PRO A 58 -37.09 -5.59 -14.97
C PRO A 58 -35.70 -5.28 -14.38
N MET A 59 -34.94 -4.33 -14.98
CA MET A 59 -33.55 -4.08 -14.58
C MET A 59 -33.47 -3.37 -13.24
N CYS A 60 -32.76 -4.01 -12.30
CA CYS A 60 -32.57 -3.53 -10.94
C CYS A 60 -31.09 -3.47 -10.58
N PHE A 61 -30.72 -2.49 -9.75
CA PHE A 61 -29.39 -2.46 -9.12
C PHE A 61 -29.22 -3.60 -8.13
N ASN A 62 -28.11 -4.33 -8.27
CA ASN A 62 -27.69 -5.31 -7.29
C ASN A 62 -27.02 -4.61 -6.10
N THR A 63 -27.40 -4.99 -4.89
CA THR A 63 -26.86 -4.42 -3.65
C THR A 63 -26.33 -5.50 -2.72
N ALA A 64 -25.20 -5.25 -2.08
CA ALA A 64 -24.58 -6.12 -1.08
C ALA A 64 -24.47 -5.39 0.27
N LYS A 65 -24.44 -6.12 1.37
CA LYS A 65 -24.16 -5.54 2.69
C LYS A 65 -22.71 -5.07 2.74
N TYR A 66 -22.48 -3.92 3.34
CA TYR A 66 -21.15 -3.40 3.58
C TYR A 66 -20.64 -3.84 4.96
N LYS A 67 -19.66 -4.72 4.98
CA LYS A 67 -19.09 -5.32 6.22
C LYS A 67 -20.21 -5.87 7.14
N ASP A 68 -20.02 -5.80 8.44
CA ASP A 68 -21.00 -6.19 9.45
C ASP A 68 -21.98 -5.06 9.81
N THR A 69 -22.18 -4.10 8.91
CA THR A 69 -23.07 -2.95 9.12
C THR A 69 -24.48 -3.24 8.56
N ASN A 70 -25.46 -2.44 8.98
CA ASN A 70 -26.80 -2.44 8.39
C ASN A 70 -26.90 -1.60 7.09
N PHE A 71 -25.75 -1.19 6.55
CA PHE A 71 -25.67 -0.39 5.34
C PHE A 71 -25.39 -1.27 4.13
N SER A 72 -25.92 -0.90 2.96
CA SER A 72 -25.70 -1.63 1.71
C SER A 72 -25.00 -0.72 0.70
N ILE A 73 -24.23 -1.33 -0.17
CA ILE A 73 -23.51 -0.71 -1.28
C ILE A 73 -23.97 -1.33 -2.60
N LEU A 74 -23.66 -0.69 -3.74
CA LEU A 74 -23.80 -1.32 -5.04
C LEU A 74 -22.89 -2.53 -5.15
N ALA A 75 -23.44 -3.63 -5.66
CA ALA A 75 -22.68 -4.81 -6.05
C ALA A 75 -22.30 -4.73 -7.54
N SER A 76 -22.25 -5.86 -8.26
CA SER A 76 -21.96 -5.91 -9.69
C SER A 76 -23.00 -5.10 -10.48
N VAL A 77 -22.49 -4.31 -11.44
CA VAL A 77 -23.29 -3.52 -12.41
C VAL A 77 -23.04 -3.97 -13.85
N ASP A 78 -22.37 -5.10 -14.04
CA ASP A 78 -21.88 -5.56 -15.36
C ASP A 78 -23.02 -5.77 -16.37
N GLU A 79 -24.16 -6.32 -15.92
CA GLU A 79 -25.34 -6.51 -16.75
C GLU A 79 -25.96 -5.18 -17.21
N ILE A 80 -26.02 -4.21 -16.28
CA ILE A 80 -26.52 -2.87 -16.57
C ILE A 80 -25.57 -2.17 -17.54
N GLN A 81 -24.27 -2.27 -17.34
CA GLN A 81 -23.28 -1.68 -18.23
C GLN A 81 -23.34 -2.27 -19.64
N ALA A 82 -23.40 -3.60 -19.76
CA ALA A 82 -23.53 -4.26 -21.05
C ALA A 82 -24.80 -3.83 -21.81
N MET A 83 -25.91 -3.68 -21.10
CA MET A 83 -27.16 -3.21 -21.69
C MET A 83 -27.10 -1.72 -22.08
N LEU A 84 -26.43 -0.87 -21.28
CA LEU A 84 -26.22 0.54 -21.61
C LEU A 84 -25.41 0.67 -22.91
N ASP A 85 -24.30 -0.04 -23.01
CA ASP A 85 -23.39 0.00 -24.18
C ASP A 85 -24.15 -0.42 -25.45
N ASP A 86 -24.88 -1.53 -25.41
CA ASP A 86 -25.64 -2.02 -26.53
C ASP A 86 -26.79 -1.05 -26.93
N HIS A 87 -27.55 -0.57 -25.95
CA HIS A 87 -28.69 0.29 -26.24
C HIS A 87 -28.30 1.72 -26.62
N ILE A 88 -27.21 2.27 -26.12
CA ILE A 88 -26.67 3.56 -26.59
C ILE A 88 -26.25 3.45 -28.06
N VAL A 89 -25.52 2.40 -28.46
CA VAL A 89 -25.11 2.19 -29.85
C VAL A 89 -26.31 1.98 -30.76
N LYS A 90 -27.30 1.18 -30.35
CA LYS A 90 -28.55 0.99 -31.10
C LYS A 90 -29.30 2.30 -31.28
N THR A 91 -29.44 3.09 -30.22
CA THR A 91 -30.16 4.39 -30.24
C THR A 91 -29.44 5.38 -31.17
N GLN A 92 -28.11 5.44 -31.15
CA GLN A 92 -27.32 6.26 -32.06
C GLN A 92 -27.48 5.82 -33.52
N THR A 93 -27.52 4.52 -33.78
CA THR A 93 -27.75 3.95 -35.11
C THR A 93 -29.13 4.31 -35.63
N MET A 94 -30.18 4.20 -34.76
CA MET A 94 -31.55 4.57 -35.10
C MET A 94 -31.68 6.06 -35.42
N LYS A 95 -30.99 6.94 -34.64
CA LYS A 95 -30.94 8.38 -34.84
C LYS A 95 -30.38 8.77 -36.20
N GLY A 96 -29.40 7.99 -36.74
CA GLY A 96 -28.86 8.17 -38.07
C GLY A 96 -29.75 7.74 -39.21
N SER A 97 -30.91 7.13 -38.94
CA SER A 97 -31.83 6.63 -39.97
C SER A 97 -32.68 7.78 -40.57
N PRO A 98 -32.85 7.83 -41.91
CA PRO A 98 -33.74 8.82 -42.55
C PRO A 98 -35.21 8.61 -42.22
N PHE A 99 -35.59 7.45 -41.67
CA PHE A 99 -36.98 7.10 -41.28
C PHE A 99 -37.31 7.41 -39.84
N ILE A 100 -36.44 8.10 -39.11
CA ILE A 100 -36.63 8.44 -37.67
C ILE A 100 -37.58 9.61 -37.42
N LYS A 101 -37.87 10.42 -38.41
CA LYS A 101 -38.61 11.70 -38.26
C LYS A 101 -39.83 11.63 -37.34
N PRO A 102 -40.72 10.61 -37.43
CA PRO A 102 -41.88 10.51 -36.55
C PRO A 102 -41.53 10.35 -35.08
N PHE A 103 -40.39 9.72 -34.75
CA PHE A 103 -39.98 9.35 -33.41
C PHE A 103 -38.75 10.12 -32.91
N GLU A 104 -38.26 11.12 -33.66
CA GLU A 104 -37.03 11.82 -33.36
C GLU A 104 -36.93 12.37 -31.94
N LYS A 105 -38.03 12.94 -31.44
CA LYS A 105 -38.09 13.48 -30.06
C LYS A 105 -37.98 12.38 -29.01
N GLU A 106 -38.68 11.26 -29.21
CA GLU A 106 -38.70 10.15 -28.28
C GLU A 106 -37.33 9.48 -28.19
N ILE A 107 -36.66 9.28 -29.33
CA ILE A 107 -35.29 8.70 -29.38
C ILE A 107 -34.26 9.62 -28.75
N ARG A 108 -34.35 10.93 -28.94
CA ARG A 108 -33.46 11.90 -28.28
C ARG A 108 -33.63 11.86 -26.77
N LEU A 109 -34.87 11.88 -26.26
CA LEU A 109 -35.15 11.75 -24.84
C LEU A 109 -34.70 10.43 -24.26
N TRP A 110 -34.80 9.35 -25.02
CA TRP A 110 -34.32 8.05 -24.60
C TRP A 110 -32.78 8.00 -24.56
N GLU A 111 -32.11 8.54 -25.58
CA GLU A 111 -30.64 8.68 -25.59
C GLU A 111 -30.15 9.49 -24.37
N GLU A 112 -30.73 10.64 -24.12
CA GLU A 112 -30.41 11.48 -22.95
C GLU A 112 -30.59 10.72 -21.64
N LYS A 113 -31.62 9.91 -21.51
CA LYS A 113 -31.88 9.08 -20.34
C LYS A 113 -30.82 7.99 -20.18
N LEU A 114 -30.43 7.28 -21.24
CA LEU A 114 -29.39 6.26 -21.19
C LEU A 114 -28.04 6.88 -20.83
N ILE A 115 -27.67 8.00 -21.43
CA ILE A 115 -26.44 8.73 -21.10
C ILE A 115 -26.46 9.23 -19.64
N LEU A 116 -27.59 9.69 -19.15
CA LEU A 116 -27.73 10.09 -17.75
C LEU A 116 -27.51 8.90 -16.80
N ILE A 117 -28.07 7.73 -17.09
CA ILE A 117 -27.87 6.50 -16.31
C ILE A 117 -26.39 6.12 -16.31
N GLN A 118 -25.72 6.14 -17.45
CA GLN A 118 -24.29 5.87 -17.57
C GLN A 118 -23.46 6.82 -16.71
N ASN A 119 -23.69 8.12 -16.84
CA ASN A 119 -22.97 9.12 -16.05
C ASN A 119 -23.20 8.96 -14.54
N ILE A 120 -24.44 8.65 -14.13
CA ILE A 120 -24.77 8.38 -12.73
C ILE A 120 -24.00 7.14 -12.23
N GLN A 121 -24.02 6.05 -13.00
CA GLN A 121 -23.35 4.80 -12.65
C GLN A 121 -21.84 5.01 -12.49
N ASP A 122 -21.21 5.68 -13.45
CA ASP A 122 -19.78 5.95 -13.44
C ASP A 122 -19.36 6.79 -12.21
N GLU A 123 -20.05 7.91 -11.97
CA GLU A 123 -19.75 8.76 -10.81
C GLU A 123 -20.07 8.07 -9.49
N TRP A 124 -21.14 7.23 -9.46
CA TRP A 124 -21.48 6.49 -8.26
C TRP A 124 -20.42 5.47 -7.89
N LEU A 125 -19.94 4.68 -8.85
CA LEU A 125 -18.86 3.71 -8.61
C LEU A 125 -17.59 4.40 -8.13
N ARG A 126 -17.22 5.54 -8.71
CA ARG A 126 -16.07 6.34 -8.27
C ARG A 126 -16.23 6.82 -6.83
N VAL A 127 -17.40 7.39 -6.49
CA VAL A 127 -17.68 7.85 -5.12
C VAL A 127 -17.69 6.68 -4.16
N GLN A 128 -18.32 5.55 -4.50
CA GLN A 128 -18.40 4.37 -3.66
C GLN A 128 -17.02 3.79 -3.35
N GLN A 129 -16.15 3.63 -4.35
CA GLN A 129 -14.80 3.12 -4.17
C GLN A 129 -14.01 3.99 -3.18
N ASN A 130 -14.05 5.29 -3.36
CA ASN A 130 -13.37 6.23 -2.47
C ASN A 130 -14.00 6.27 -1.08
N TRP A 131 -15.33 6.22 -0.99
CA TRP A 131 -16.03 6.16 0.30
C TRP A 131 -15.65 4.91 1.09
N MET A 132 -15.58 3.75 0.45
CA MET A 132 -15.15 2.49 1.08
C MET A 132 -13.71 2.54 1.60
N TYR A 133 -12.84 3.31 0.95
CA TYR A 133 -11.47 3.54 1.39
C TYR A 133 -11.40 4.52 2.57
N LEU A 134 -12.14 5.62 2.50
CA LEU A 134 -12.08 6.70 3.48
C LEU A 134 -12.90 6.42 4.76
N GLU A 135 -13.97 5.63 4.65
CA GLU A 135 -14.87 5.32 5.78
C GLU A 135 -14.13 4.76 7.00
N PRO A 136 -13.30 3.69 6.90
CA PRO A 136 -12.58 3.17 8.04
C PRO A 136 -11.55 4.16 8.61
N ILE A 137 -10.97 5.02 7.77
CA ILE A 137 -10.00 6.03 8.17
C ILE A 137 -10.68 7.10 9.07
N PHE A 138 -11.79 7.68 8.59
CA PHE A 138 -12.53 8.71 9.32
C PHE A 138 -13.52 8.15 10.36
N ALA A 139 -13.64 6.84 10.50
CA ALA A 139 -14.26 6.20 11.66
C ALA A 139 -13.37 6.33 12.92
N SER A 140 -12.05 6.51 12.76
CA SER A 140 -11.13 6.75 13.87
C SER A 140 -11.28 8.18 14.41
N GLU A 141 -11.56 8.30 15.73
CA GLU A 141 -11.59 9.60 16.41
C GLU A 141 -10.24 10.31 16.36
N ASP A 142 -9.15 9.56 16.43
CA ASP A 142 -7.79 10.10 16.43
C ASP A 142 -7.45 10.78 15.11
N ILE A 143 -7.84 10.19 13.99
CA ILE A 143 -7.68 10.80 12.67
C ILE A 143 -8.56 12.04 12.52
N ASN A 144 -9.81 11.97 12.98
CA ASN A 144 -10.72 13.14 12.93
C ASN A 144 -10.19 14.33 13.77
N MET A 145 -9.54 14.06 14.91
CA MET A 145 -8.91 15.12 15.72
C MET A 145 -7.70 15.74 15.03
N GLN A 146 -6.95 14.95 14.28
CA GLN A 146 -5.74 15.40 13.58
C GLN A 146 -6.05 16.07 12.24
N MET A 147 -7.19 15.73 11.61
CA MET A 147 -7.66 16.21 10.30
C MET A 147 -9.11 16.69 10.37
N PRO A 148 -9.43 17.73 11.15
CA PRO A 148 -10.81 18.14 11.41
C PRO A 148 -11.53 18.71 10.17
N GLU A 149 -10.82 19.32 9.23
CA GLU A 149 -11.40 19.85 8.00
C GLU A 149 -11.82 18.70 7.07
N GLU A 150 -10.92 17.76 6.82
CA GLU A 150 -11.18 16.61 5.99
C GLU A 150 -12.27 15.71 6.59
N GLY A 151 -12.31 15.56 7.92
CA GLY A 151 -13.37 14.85 8.63
C GLY A 151 -14.75 15.48 8.42
N ARG A 152 -14.85 16.82 8.40
CA ARG A 152 -16.11 17.53 8.07
C ARG A 152 -16.53 17.31 6.62
N LEU A 153 -15.58 17.37 5.70
CA LEU A 153 -15.84 17.09 4.29
C LEU A 153 -16.31 15.65 4.10
N PHE A 154 -15.66 14.69 4.76
CA PHE A 154 -16.05 13.30 4.71
C PHE A 154 -17.46 13.06 5.28
N THR A 155 -17.82 13.72 6.39
CA THR A 155 -19.19 13.64 6.95
C THR A 155 -20.25 14.08 5.92
N THR A 156 -19.93 15.05 5.07
CA THR A 156 -20.83 15.51 4.00
C THR A 156 -20.93 14.45 2.90
N VAL A 157 -19.82 13.88 2.46
CA VAL A 157 -19.79 12.79 1.47
C VAL A 157 -20.55 11.57 2.00
N ASP A 158 -20.31 11.16 3.23
CA ASP A 158 -20.95 10.02 3.88
C ASP A 158 -22.49 10.19 3.91
N ARG A 159 -22.96 11.37 4.31
CA ARG A 159 -24.41 11.68 4.30
C ARG A 159 -25.00 11.61 2.90
N ASN A 160 -24.35 12.26 1.92
CA ASN A 160 -24.84 12.26 0.54
C ASN A 160 -24.91 10.84 -0.02
N PHE A 161 -23.87 10.05 0.18
CA PHE A 161 -23.80 8.67 -0.29
C PHE A 161 -24.87 7.79 0.39
N LYS A 162 -25.02 7.90 1.71
CA LYS A 162 -26.05 7.17 2.46
C LYS A 162 -27.47 7.57 2.05
N ASP A 163 -27.71 8.83 1.74
CA ASP A 163 -29.02 9.31 1.28
C ASP A 163 -29.35 8.75 -0.11
N ILE A 164 -28.39 8.73 -1.04
CA ILE A 164 -28.55 8.11 -2.36
C ILE A 164 -28.86 6.61 -2.19
N MET A 165 -28.10 5.89 -1.40
CA MET A 165 -28.32 4.47 -1.17
C MET A 165 -29.68 4.17 -0.52
N LYS A 166 -30.12 5.00 0.44
CA LYS A 166 -31.47 4.88 1.05
C LYS A 166 -32.58 5.07 0.01
N HIS A 167 -32.40 5.98 -0.94
CA HIS A 167 -33.36 6.17 -2.03
C HIS A 167 -33.42 4.93 -2.91
N VAL A 168 -32.28 4.41 -3.35
CA VAL A 168 -32.20 3.23 -4.23
C VAL A 168 -32.69 1.95 -3.55
N LEU A 169 -32.51 1.82 -2.25
CA LEU A 169 -33.01 0.66 -1.50
C LEU A 169 -34.54 0.64 -1.36
N LYS A 170 -35.23 1.78 -1.55
CA LYS A 170 -36.71 1.83 -1.58
C LYS A 170 -37.24 1.26 -2.88
N ASP A 171 -36.61 1.57 -3.99
CA ASP A 171 -36.90 1.04 -5.30
C ASP A 171 -35.59 0.85 -6.08
N LYS A 172 -35.29 -0.39 -6.38
CA LYS A 172 -34.01 -0.77 -7.03
C LYS A 172 -34.06 -0.70 -8.56
N HIS A 173 -35.20 -0.45 -9.15
CA HIS A 173 -35.31 -0.34 -10.60
C HIS A 173 -34.45 0.79 -11.13
N VAL A 174 -33.59 0.47 -12.11
CA VAL A 174 -32.58 1.41 -12.62
C VAL A 174 -33.21 2.70 -13.12
N LEU A 175 -34.31 2.62 -13.91
CA LEU A 175 -34.99 3.78 -14.49
C LEU A 175 -35.61 4.68 -13.42
N ILE A 176 -36.11 4.12 -12.31
CA ILE A 176 -36.75 4.85 -11.22
C ILE A 176 -35.69 5.46 -10.29
N SER A 177 -34.73 4.67 -9.90
CA SER A 177 -33.65 5.11 -9.01
C SER A 177 -32.84 6.27 -9.58
N THR A 178 -32.56 6.23 -10.88
CA THR A 178 -31.74 7.26 -11.57
C THR A 178 -32.55 8.48 -11.98
N ALA A 179 -33.87 8.43 -11.88
CA ALA A 179 -34.74 9.60 -12.11
C ALA A 179 -34.73 10.61 -10.96
N LEU A 180 -34.01 10.34 -9.85
CA LEU A 180 -33.89 11.26 -8.72
C LEU A 180 -33.22 12.57 -9.17
N THR A 181 -33.98 13.66 -9.09
CA THR A 181 -33.50 14.99 -9.48
C THR A 181 -32.23 15.38 -8.68
N GLY A 182 -31.19 15.80 -9.37
CA GLY A 182 -29.92 16.23 -8.76
C GLY A 182 -29.03 15.09 -8.23
N MET A 183 -29.34 13.83 -8.53
CA MET A 183 -28.51 12.69 -8.12
C MET A 183 -27.09 12.78 -8.71
N LEU A 184 -27.00 13.05 -10.01
CA LEU A 184 -25.72 13.20 -10.69
C LEU A 184 -24.89 14.35 -10.11
N ASP A 185 -25.53 15.49 -9.85
CA ASP A 185 -24.84 16.64 -9.27
C ASP A 185 -24.32 16.34 -7.86
N LYS A 186 -25.14 15.69 -7.02
CA LYS A 186 -24.71 15.25 -5.69
C LYS A 186 -23.52 14.28 -5.73
N LEU A 187 -23.48 13.36 -6.71
CA LEU A 187 -22.37 12.44 -6.89
C LEU A 187 -21.11 13.18 -7.32
N ARG A 188 -21.22 14.09 -8.28
CA ARG A 188 -20.10 14.93 -8.74
C ARG A 188 -19.55 15.82 -7.64
N ASP A 189 -20.44 16.49 -6.90
CA ASP A 189 -20.04 17.31 -5.75
C ASP A 189 -19.33 16.46 -4.69
N SER A 190 -19.84 15.27 -4.41
CA SER A 190 -19.22 14.32 -3.48
C SER A 190 -17.85 13.87 -3.98
N TYR A 191 -17.68 13.63 -5.28
CA TYR A 191 -16.38 13.27 -5.85
C TYR A 191 -15.36 14.42 -5.73
N VAL A 192 -15.78 15.66 -5.98
CA VAL A 192 -14.91 16.84 -5.78
C VAL A 192 -14.46 16.98 -4.32
N LEU A 193 -15.36 16.68 -3.36
CA LEU A 193 -14.99 16.68 -1.93
C LEU A 193 -14.02 15.55 -1.61
N VAL A 194 -14.22 14.36 -2.17
CA VAL A 194 -13.32 13.22 -2.03
C VAL A 194 -11.92 13.55 -2.54
N GLU A 195 -11.79 14.20 -3.69
CA GLU A 195 -10.49 14.63 -4.20
C GLU A 195 -9.77 15.60 -3.24
N LYS A 196 -10.51 16.54 -2.63
CA LYS A 196 -9.96 17.44 -1.61
C LYS A 196 -9.49 16.67 -0.37
N ILE A 197 -10.30 15.71 0.10
CA ILE A 197 -9.95 14.86 1.25
C ILE A 197 -8.67 14.07 0.95
N ASN A 198 -8.58 13.44 -0.22
CA ASN A 198 -7.39 12.67 -0.62
C ASN A 198 -6.14 13.54 -0.72
N LYS A 199 -6.25 14.77 -1.22
CA LYS A 199 -5.13 15.73 -1.22
C LYS A 199 -4.69 16.11 0.19
N GLY A 200 -5.64 16.40 1.10
CA GLY A 200 -5.37 16.68 2.50
C GLY A 200 -4.72 15.50 3.20
N LEU A 201 -5.25 14.29 2.99
CA LEU A 201 -4.69 13.06 3.55
C LEU A 201 -3.26 12.80 3.09
N ASN A 202 -2.99 12.92 1.80
CA ASN A 202 -1.63 12.77 1.26
C ASN A 202 -0.67 13.79 1.84
N ALA A 203 -1.07 15.06 1.93
CA ALA A 203 -0.25 16.12 2.54
C ALA A 203 0.01 15.86 4.04
N TYR A 204 -0.97 15.33 4.76
CA TYR A 204 -0.82 14.91 6.16
C TYR A 204 0.19 13.78 6.29
N LEU A 205 0.07 12.71 5.50
CA LEU A 205 0.98 11.58 5.52
C LEU A 205 2.41 11.98 5.13
N GLU A 206 2.56 12.89 4.15
CA GLU A 206 3.87 13.41 3.75
C GLU A 206 4.54 14.18 4.89
N LYS A 207 3.83 15.03 5.61
CA LYS A 207 4.37 15.71 6.80
C LYS A 207 4.86 14.72 7.84
N LYS A 208 4.13 13.63 8.07
CA LYS A 208 4.53 12.56 8.99
C LYS A 208 5.78 11.82 8.52
N ARG A 209 5.89 11.55 7.21
CA ARG A 209 7.09 10.95 6.60
C ARG A 209 8.31 11.85 6.72
N LEU A 210 8.15 13.15 6.49
CA LEU A 210 9.26 14.11 6.66
C LEU A 210 9.71 14.23 8.11
N PHE A 211 8.80 14.08 9.07
CA PHE A 211 9.14 14.10 10.50
C PHE A 211 9.87 12.82 10.95
N PHE A 212 9.42 11.65 10.48
CA PHE A 212 10.04 10.36 10.74
C PHE A 212 10.30 9.63 9.41
N PRO A 213 11.50 9.80 8.81
CA PRO A 213 11.78 9.32 7.45
C PRO A 213 11.62 7.82 7.23
N ARG A 214 11.66 7.00 8.27
CA ARG A 214 11.41 5.56 8.15
C ARG A 214 9.99 5.22 7.69
N PHE A 215 9.06 6.15 7.81
CA PHE A 215 7.71 6.02 7.23
C PHE A 215 7.68 6.02 5.70
N PHE A 216 8.77 6.41 5.02
CA PHE A 216 8.86 6.26 3.57
C PHE A 216 8.91 4.80 3.10
N PHE A 217 9.26 3.86 3.98
CA PHE A 217 9.24 2.42 3.70
C PHE A 217 7.84 1.80 3.87
N LEU A 218 6.85 2.57 4.34
CA LEU A 218 5.48 2.13 4.56
C LEU A 218 4.56 2.61 3.44
N SER A 219 3.59 1.76 3.07
CA SER A 219 2.44 2.18 2.27
C SER A 219 1.56 3.20 3.03
N ASN A 220 0.67 3.89 2.32
CA ASN A 220 -0.28 4.79 2.97
C ASN A 220 -1.19 4.04 3.97
N ASP A 221 -1.63 2.84 3.59
CA ASP A 221 -2.54 2.04 4.42
C ASP A 221 -1.86 1.58 5.72
N GLU A 222 -0.63 1.06 5.65
CA GLU A 222 0.16 0.68 6.82
C GLU A 222 0.44 1.87 7.74
N MET A 223 0.70 3.02 7.15
CA MET A 223 0.95 4.23 7.89
C MET A 223 -0.31 4.73 8.59
N LEU A 224 -1.46 4.68 7.93
CA LEU A 224 -2.76 5.02 8.51
C LEU A 224 -3.15 4.06 9.64
N GLU A 225 -2.85 2.77 9.50
CA GLU A 225 -3.05 1.77 10.55
C GLU A 225 -2.26 2.15 11.82
N ILE A 226 -0.98 2.49 11.68
CA ILE A 226 -0.15 2.96 12.80
C ILE A 226 -0.70 4.27 13.40
N LEU A 227 -1.11 5.22 12.57
CA LEU A 227 -1.58 6.53 13.01
C LEU A 227 -3.00 6.52 13.58
N SER A 228 -3.79 5.47 13.32
CA SER A 228 -5.11 5.28 13.92
C SER A 228 -5.08 4.71 15.33
N GLU A 229 -3.94 4.13 15.76
CA GLU A 229 -3.75 3.46 17.05
C GLU A 229 -2.97 4.34 18.05
N THR A 230 -3.20 5.65 18.03
CA THR A 230 -2.39 6.63 18.80
C THR A 230 -2.63 6.55 20.30
N LYS A 231 -3.78 6.04 20.76
CA LYS A 231 -4.14 5.92 22.17
C LYS A 231 -3.43 4.78 22.90
N ASP A 232 -3.03 3.74 22.19
CA ASP A 232 -2.40 2.55 22.76
C ASP A 232 -1.08 2.22 22.05
N PRO A 233 0.07 2.65 22.59
CA PRO A 233 1.38 2.35 21.99
C PRO A 233 1.67 0.86 21.81
N LEU A 234 1.01 -0.04 22.55
CA LEU A 234 1.19 -1.48 22.40
C LEU A 234 0.71 -1.99 21.05
N ARG A 235 -0.29 -1.34 20.46
CA ARG A 235 -0.83 -1.71 19.13
C ARG A 235 0.11 -1.35 17.99
N VAL A 236 1.10 -0.50 18.21
CA VAL A 236 2.15 -0.18 17.22
C VAL A 236 3.20 -1.29 17.13
N GLN A 237 3.29 -2.20 18.12
CA GLN A 237 4.28 -3.29 18.17
C GLN A 237 4.37 -4.14 16.89
N PRO A 238 3.26 -4.60 16.26
CA PRO A 238 3.32 -5.40 15.05
C PRO A 238 4.01 -4.70 13.85
N HIS A 239 3.99 -3.37 13.85
CA HIS A 239 4.51 -2.55 12.76
C HIS A 239 5.99 -2.15 12.93
N LEU A 240 6.60 -2.41 14.10
CA LEU A 240 7.99 -2.02 14.39
C LEU A 240 8.97 -2.63 13.40
N LYS A 241 8.78 -3.90 13.01
CA LYS A 241 9.61 -4.60 12.01
C LYS A 241 9.61 -3.95 10.63
N LYS A 242 8.62 -3.11 10.33
CA LYS A 242 8.54 -2.36 9.07
C LYS A 242 9.35 -1.06 9.14
N CYS A 243 9.51 -0.51 10.35
CA CYS A 243 10.24 0.73 10.59
C CYS A 243 11.69 0.53 11.00
N PHE A 244 12.01 -0.59 11.65
CA PHE A 244 13.32 -0.91 12.18
C PHE A 244 13.76 -2.29 11.71
N GLU A 245 15.01 -2.40 11.29
CA GLU A 245 15.57 -3.66 10.75
C GLU A 245 15.66 -4.75 11.82
N GLY A 246 16.19 -4.42 13.01
CA GLY A 246 16.43 -5.38 14.08
C GLY A 246 15.40 -5.37 15.21
N ILE A 247 14.63 -4.29 15.38
CA ILE A 247 13.66 -4.20 16.47
C ILE A 247 12.37 -4.92 16.09
N ALA A 248 12.11 -6.03 16.76
CA ALA A 248 10.85 -6.78 16.60
C ALA A 248 9.82 -6.36 17.65
N LYS A 249 10.27 -5.99 18.86
CA LYS A 249 9.42 -5.68 20.00
C LYS A 249 10.11 -4.69 20.92
N LEU A 250 9.32 -3.83 21.58
CA LEU A 250 9.76 -2.94 22.65
C LEU A 250 9.22 -3.41 24.01
N GLU A 251 9.98 -3.17 25.07
CA GLU A 251 9.55 -3.45 26.43
C GLU A 251 8.89 -2.22 27.02
N PHE A 252 7.61 -2.33 27.35
CA PHE A 252 6.82 -1.31 28.03
C PHE A 252 6.63 -1.68 29.50
N ASP A 253 6.66 -0.69 30.37
CA ASP A 253 6.27 -0.85 31.76
C ASP A 253 4.77 -0.58 31.96
N SER A 254 4.33 -0.58 33.23
CA SER A 254 2.93 -0.32 33.61
C SER A 254 2.45 1.10 33.28
N LYS A 255 3.37 2.05 33.05
CA LYS A 255 3.08 3.43 32.66
C LYS A 255 3.20 3.65 31.16
N LEU A 256 3.47 2.59 30.39
CA LEU A 256 3.76 2.60 28.96
C LEU A 256 5.05 3.35 28.60
N ASP A 257 6.02 3.44 29.55
CA ASP A 257 7.36 3.90 29.25
C ASP A 257 8.19 2.75 28.65
N ILE A 258 9.05 3.08 27.68
CA ILE A 258 9.85 2.09 26.95
C ILE A 258 11.25 2.00 27.55
N HIS A 259 11.71 0.79 27.90
CA HIS A 259 12.97 0.54 28.57
C HIS A 259 13.99 -0.30 27.79
N ALA A 260 13.54 -1.11 26.84
CA ALA A 260 14.42 -1.98 26.06
C ALA A 260 13.82 -2.32 24.70
N MET A 261 14.68 -2.80 23.81
CA MET A 261 14.33 -3.38 22.52
C MET A 261 14.67 -4.86 22.47
N PHE A 262 13.91 -5.60 21.67
CA PHE A 262 14.12 -7.03 21.42
C PHE A 262 14.26 -7.31 19.93
N SER A 263 15.15 -8.22 19.59
CA SER A 263 15.24 -8.79 18.24
C SER A 263 14.10 -9.80 17.98
N SER A 264 14.02 -10.29 16.74
CA SER A 264 13.08 -11.37 16.36
C SER A 264 13.33 -12.66 17.16
N GLU A 265 14.57 -12.88 17.56
CA GLU A 265 15.03 -14.05 18.35
C GLU A 265 14.94 -13.83 19.86
N ASN A 266 14.34 -12.70 20.30
CA ASN A 266 14.22 -12.26 21.70
C ASN A 266 15.54 -11.88 22.38
N GLU A 267 16.56 -11.47 21.62
CA GLU A 267 17.72 -10.81 22.23
C GLU A 267 17.30 -9.45 22.79
N LYS A 268 17.63 -9.19 24.05
CA LYS A 268 17.26 -7.97 24.76
C LYS A 268 18.42 -6.99 24.82
N VAL A 269 18.22 -5.77 24.35
CA VAL A 269 19.12 -4.65 24.55
C VAL A 269 18.41 -3.56 25.35
N LYS A 270 18.92 -3.22 26.53
CA LYS A 270 18.37 -2.16 27.37
C LYS A 270 18.70 -0.80 26.78
N PHE A 271 17.77 0.13 26.89
CA PHE A 271 18.00 1.52 26.54
C PHE A 271 18.79 2.25 27.62
N SER A 272 19.66 3.17 27.21
CA SER A 272 20.42 4.04 28.11
C SER A 272 19.51 5.04 28.87
N SER A 273 18.34 5.35 28.32
CA SER A 273 17.32 6.17 28.96
C SER A 273 15.92 5.64 28.62
N SER A 274 14.98 5.75 29.54
CA SER A 274 13.58 5.40 29.28
C SER A 274 12.91 6.44 28.37
N ILE A 275 11.95 6.00 27.58
CA ILE A 275 11.17 6.87 26.68
C ILE A 275 9.74 6.93 27.19
N ASN A 276 9.29 8.13 27.52
CA ASN A 276 7.92 8.37 27.97
C ASN A 276 7.00 8.61 26.76
N THR A 277 6.14 7.62 26.46
CA THR A 277 5.22 7.72 25.31
C THR A 277 4.10 8.74 25.53
N SER A 278 3.74 9.05 26.76
CA SER A 278 2.67 10.01 27.10
C SER A 278 3.03 11.45 26.71
N GLU A 279 4.33 11.81 26.70
CA GLU A 279 4.81 13.14 26.28
C GLU A 279 4.53 13.41 24.79
N ALA A 280 4.43 12.36 23.99
CA ALA A 280 4.11 12.50 22.57
C ALA A 280 2.65 12.90 22.30
N LYS A 281 1.76 12.86 23.32
CA LYS A 281 0.34 13.25 23.21
C LYS A 281 -0.37 12.64 21.99
N GLY A 282 -0.16 11.34 21.76
CA GLY A 282 -0.74 10.62 20.63
C GLY A 282 0.01 10.79 19.29
N ALA A 283 1.11 11.52 19.25
CA ALA A 283 1.94 11.64 18.03
C ALA A 283 2.96 10.49 17.98
N VAL A 284 2.57 9.37 17.35
CA VAL A 284 3.38 8.13 17.27
C VAL A 284 4.76 8.39 16.68
N GLU A 285 4.84 9.22 15.64
CA GLU A 285 6.10 9.59 14.99
C GLU A 285 7.12 10.22 15.95
N LYS A 286 6.68 10.88 16.99
CA LYS A 286 7.57 11.54 17.95
C LYS A 286 8.29 10.52 18.83
N TRP A 287 7.55 9.60 19.45
CA TRP A 287 8.21 8.60 20.28
C TRP A 287 8.95 7.54 19.48
N LEU A 288 8.53 7.23 18.22
CA LEU A 288 9.33 6.40 17.32
C LEU A 288 10.67 7.05 16.95
N LEU A 289 10.69 8.37 16.75
CA LEU A 289 11.95 9.11 16.57
C LEU A 289 12.82 9.07 17.83
N GLN A 290 12.22 9.15 19.02
CA GLN A 290 12.95 8.97 20.27
C GLN A 290 13.53 7.54 20.38
N VAL A 291 12.75 6.51 20.03
CA VAL A 291 13.24 5.12 19.96
C VAL A 291 14.46 5.02 19.06
N GLN A 292 14.41 5.60 17.85
CA GLN A 292 15.55 5.62 16.95
C GLN A 292 16.79 6.25 17.61
N ASN A 293 16.65 7.43 18.19
CA ASN A 293 17.78 8.15 18.77
C ASN A 293 18.35 7.43 20.00
N VAL A 294 17.49 6.93 20.88
CA VAL A 294 17.93 6.18 22.08
C VAL A 294 18.54 4.83 21.68
N MET A 295 18.03 4.16 20.65
CA MET A 295 18.63 2.94 20.08
C MET A 295 20.10 3.18 19.68
N LEU A 296 20.36 4.23 18.91
CA LEU A 296 21.70 4.55 18.42
C LEU A 296 22.66 4.83 19.57
N VAL A 297 22.23 5.62 20.58
CA VAL A 297 23.03 5.94 21.75
C VAL A 297 23.26 4.68 22.59
N SER A 298 22.21 3.92 22.87
CA SER A 298 22.31 2.71 23.70
C SER A 298 23.24 1.68 23.11
N LEU A 299 23.17 1.45 21.78
CA LEU A 299 24.06 0.48 21.13
C LEU A 299 25.51 0.95 21.14
N ARG A 300 25.76 2.25 20.95
CA ARG A 300 27.10 2.81 21.10
C ARG A 300 27.65 2.59 22.52
N ASP A 301 26.86 2.89 23.53
CA ASP A 301 27.27 2.75 24.94
C ASP A 301 27.53 1.26 25.29
N VAL A 302 26.72 0.34 24.77
CA VAL A 302 26.92 -1.09 24.95
C VAL A 302 28.19 -1.55 24.24
N ILE A 303 28.49 -1.05 23.04
CA ILE A 303 29.76 -1.36 22.32
C ILE A 303 30.97 -0.82 23.11
N GLU A 304 30.89 0.40 23.66
CA GLU A 304 31.98 0.96 24.49
C GLU A 304 32.24 0.12 25.73
N ASN A 305 31.20 -0.30 26.45
CA ASN A 305 31.32 -1.15 27.62
C ASN A 305 31.90 -2.53 27.26
N ALA A 306 31.40 -3.13 26.19
CA ALA A 306 31.91 -4.42 25.71
C ALA A 306 33.38 -4.33 25.22
N TYR A 307 33.78 -3.24 24.58
CA TYR A 307 35.12 -2.95 24.16
C TYR A 307 36.08 -2.90 25.35
N ASN A 308 35.69 -2.20 26.44
CA ASN A 308 36.45 -2.11 27.66
C ASN A 308 36.55 -3.46 28.38
N ALA A 309 35.48 -4.23 28.42
CA ALA A 309 35.40 -5.54 29.04
C ALA A 309 36.28 -6.59 28.30
N TYR A 310 36.34 -6.53 26.99
CA TYR A 310 37.14 -7.46 26.18
C TYR A 310 38.66 -7.48 26.56
N ALA A 311 39.18 -6.35 27.03
CA ALA A 311 40.56 -6.23 27.47
C ALA A 311 40.84 -6.97 28.79
N VAL A 312 39.83 -7.27 29.59
CA VAL A 312 39.93 -7.79 30.95
C VAL A 312 39.42 -9.23 31.04
N ASP A 313 38.33 -9.52 30.38
CA ASP A 313 37.59 -10.78 30.49
C ASP A 313 38.19 -11.86 29.56
N LEU A 314 37.99 -13.14 29.94
CA LEU A 314 38.29 -14.24 29.05
C LEU A 314 37.30 -14.19 27.86
N ARG A 315 37.86 -14.30 26.64
CA ARG A 315 37.03 -14.22 25.43
C ARG A 315 35.87 -15.22 25.40
N GLU A 316 36.06 -16.39 25.97
CA GLU A 316 35.02 -17.47 26.05
C GLU A 316 33.82 -17.07 26.91
N ASP A 317 34.01 -16.28 27.95
CA ASP A 317 32.97 -15.77 28.83
C ASP A 317 32.38 -14.51 28.23
N TRP A 318 33.21 -13.59 27.77
CA TRP A 318 32.81 -12.33 27.16
C TRP A 318 31.83 -12.51 25.98
N VAL A 319 32.07 -13.49 25.08
CA VAL A 319 31.19 -13.74 23.91
C VAL A 319 29.77 -14.22 24.28
N GLN A 320 29.57 -14.61 25.53
CA GLN A 320 28.26 -15.08 26.04
C GLN A 320 27.43 -13.96 26.75
N GLU A 321 28.11 -12.88 27.13
CA GLU A 321 27.50 -11.80 27.95
C GLU A 321 26.92 -10.68 27.11
N TRP A 322 27.47 -10.43 25.92
CA TRP A 322 27.13 -9.29 25.09
C TRP A 322 26.19 -9.64 23.93
N PRO A 323 25.37 -8.67 23.45
CA PRO A 323 24.53 -8.85 22.28
C PRO A 323 25.35 -9.26 21.04
N GLY A 324 24.75 -10.07 20.17
CA GLY A 324 25.45 -10.63 19.01
C GLY A 324 26.12 -9.60 18.12
N GLN A 325 25.41 -8.53 17.76
CA GLN A 325 25.98 -7.43 16.96
C GLN A 325 27.17 -6.76 17.65
N VAL A 326 27.12 -6.62 18.96
CA VAL A 326 28.19 -6.01 19.76
C VAL A 326 29.42 -6.92 19.79
N VAL A 327 29.20 -8.23 19.99
CA VAL A 327 30.30 -9.24 19.92
C VAL A 327 31.04 -9.19 18.59
N LEU A 328 30.30 -9.13 17.49
CA LEU A 328 30.88 -9.06 16.14
C LEU A 328 31.67 -7.75 15.93
N CYS A 329 31.06 -6.60 16.31
CA CYS A 329 31.68 -5.28 16.15
C CYS A 329 33.01 -5.19 16.94
N VAL A 330 32.98 -5.52 18.23
CA VAL A 330 34.14 -5.42 19.10
C VAL A 330 35.23 -6.42 18.70
N SER A 331 34.85 -7.64 18.31
CA SER A 331 35.83 -8.62 17.78
C SER A 331 36.55 -8.08 16.56
N GLN A 332 35.87 -7.40 15.64
CA GLN A 332 36.49 -6.77 14.47
C GLN A 332 37.39 -5.58 14.83
N ILE A 333 37.03 -4.79 15.84
CA ILE A 333 37.90 -3.70 16.33
C ILE A 333 39.19 -4.25 16.87
N TYR A 334 39.15 -5.29 17.72
CA TYR A 334 40.33 -5.91 18.29
C TYR A 334 41.17 -6.63 17.22
N TRP A 335 40.53 -7.36 16.29
CA TRP A 335 41.21 -7.98 15.16
C TRP A 335 42.02 -6.97 14.35
N THR A 336 41.42 -5.82 14.03
CA THR A 336 42.12 -4.72 13.31
C THR A 336 43.30 -4.17 14.11
N SER A 337 43.09 -3.87 15.39
CA SER A 337 44.12 -3.32 16.27
C SER A 337 45.28 -4.28 16.47
N GLU A 338 44.99 -5.57 16.69
CA GLU A 338 46.02 -6.61 16.90
C GLU A 338 46.83 -6.89 15.63
N ILE A 339 46.26 -6.77 14.42
CA ILE A 339 47.02 -6.83 13.17
C ILE A 339 47.95 -5.65 13.05
N HIS A 340 47.51 -4.43 13.36
CA HIS A 340 48.40 -3.26 13.35
C HIS A 340 49.61 -3.44 14.30
N GLU A 341 49.37 -3.96 15.51
CA GLU A 341 50.45 -4.26 16.42
C GLU A 341 51.40 -5.36 15.88
N SER A 342 50.81 -6.43 15.31
CA SER A 342 51.60 -7.54 14.74
C SER A 342 52.47 -7.10 13.56
N LEU A 343 51.95 -6.19 12.73
CA LEU A 343 52.68 -5.64 11.59
C LEU A 343 53.95 -4.85 12.01
N LYS A 344 54.00 -4.30 13.23
CA LYS A 344 55.21 -3.64 13.76
C LYS A 344 56.43 -4.60 13.84
N SER A 345 56.15 -5.88 14.07
CA SER A 345 57.16 -6.97 14.06
C SER A 345 57.23 -7.70 12.71
N GLY A 346 56.58 -7.17 11.68
CA GLY A 346 56.58 -7.72 10.33
C GLY A 346 55.96 -9.12 10.24
N THR A 347 56.43 -9.94 9.33
CA THR A 347 55.90 -11.29 9.09
C THR A 347 55.97 -12.21 10.33
N GLN A 348 56.93 -12.00 11.23
CA GLN A 348 57.04 -12.81 12.45
C GLN A 348 55.87 -12.50 13.41
N GLY A 349 55.55 -11.23 13.60
CA GLY A 349 54.39 -10.82 14.42
C GLY A 349 53.08 -11.38 13.87
N LEU A 350 52.87 -11.37 12.55
CA LEU A 350 51.72 -11.99 11.94
C LEU A 350 51.62 -13.50 12.17
N LYS A 351 52.76 -14.25 12.18
CA LYS A 351 52.77 -15.69 12.48
C LYS A 351 52.35 -15.97 13.93
N GLU A 352 52.85 -15.17 14.86
CA GLU A 352 52.48 -15.27 16.28
C GLU A 352 50.99 -14.96 16.46
N TYR A 353 50.50 -13.95 15.79
CA TYR A 353 49.07 -13.59 15.80
C TYR A 353 48.18 -14.68 15.18
N LEU A 354 48.60 -15.29 14.07
CA LEU A 354 47.93 -16.43 13.46
C LEU A 354 47.79 -17.61 14.44
N THR A 355 48.80 -17.86 15.26
CA THR A 355 48.76 -18.89 16.30
C THR A 355 47.73 -18.54 17.37
N LYS A 356 47.68 -17.27 17.79
CA LYS A 356 46.63 -16.76 18.71
C LYS A 356 45.24 -16.93 18.14
N LEU A 357 44.99 -16.53 16.89
CA LEU A 357 43.71 -16.67 16.21
C LEU A 357 43.24 -18.14 16.14
N ASN A 358 44.15 -19.08 15.82
CA ASN A 358 43.84 -20.51 15.83
C ASN A 358 43.43 -21.01 17.22
N THR A 359 44.08 -20.55 18.28
CA THR A 359 43.75 -20.90 19.66
C THR A 359 42.40 -20.36 20.04
N GLN A 360 42.11 -19.10 19.73
CA GLN A 360 40.79 -18.48 19.97
C GLN A 360 39.66 -19.17 19.21
N LEU A 361 39.90 -19.54 17.94
CA LEU A 361 38.90 -20.26 17.13
C LEU A 361 38.58 -21.64 17.71
N LEU A 362 39.64 -22.40 18.16
CA LEU A 362 39.45 -23.69 18.80
C LEU A 362 38.62 -23.58 20.10
N ALA A 363 38.83 -22.55 20.89
CA ALA A 363 38.09 -22.28 22.10
C ALA A 363 36.63 -22.02 21.79
N VAL A 364 36.32 -21.15 20.80
CA VAL A 364 34.93 -20.89 20.37
C VAL A 364 34.26 -22.16 19.80
N VAL A 365 34.95 -22.97 19.00
CA VAL A 365 34.46 -24.25 18.49
C VAL A 365 34.14 -25.22 19.63
N LYS A 366 34.96 -25.25 20.69
CA LYS A 366 34.71 -26.06 21.89
C LYS A 366 33.42 -25.59 22.61
N LEU A 367 33.21 -24.27 22.72
CA LEU A 367 31.94 -23.71 23.27
C LEU A 367 30.73 -24.13 22.47
N VAL A 368 30.78 -24.00 21.12
CA VAL A 368 29.65 -24.36 20.23
C VAL A 368 29.25 -25.84 20.38
N ARG A 369 30.22 -26.74 20.71
CA ARG A 369 29.95 -28.15 20.98
C ARG A 369 29.35 -28.40 22.34
N GLY A 370 29.34 -27.42 23.24
CA GLY A 370 28.76 -27.49 24.57
C GLY A 370 27.26 -27.25 24.63
N LYS A 371 26.74 -27.18 25.84
CA LYS A 371 25.33 -26.79 26.09
C LYS A 371 25.24 -25.27 26.12
N LEU A 372 24.64 -24.69 25.08
CA LEU A 372 24.46 -23.26 24.93
C LEU A 372 22.99 -22.92 24.73
N SER A 373 22.62 -21.68 25.10
CA SER A 373 21.32 -21.12 24.71
C SER A 373 21.21 -21.03 23.18
N MET A 374 20.02 -21.00 22.64
CA MET A 374 19.79 -20.81 21.20
C MET A 374 20.38 -19.47 20.73
N MET A 375 20.24 -18.42 21.51
CA MET A 375 20.77 -17.08 21.25
C MET A 375 22.30 -17.09 21.13
N THR A 376 22.98 -17.57 22.17
CA THR A 376 24.45 -17.68 22.19
C THR A 376 24.95 -18.53 21.02
N ARG A 377 24.24 -19.58 20.64
CA ARG A 377 24.60 -20.42 19.50
C ARG A 377 24.53 -19.68 18.16
N ILE A 378 23.52 -18.81 17.95
CA ILE A 378 23.40 -17.99 16.76
C ILE A 378 24.56 -17.00 16.70
N THR A 379 24.81 -16.27 17.80
CA THR A 379 25.92 -15.31 17.90
C THR A 379 27.26 -15.97 17.62
N LEU A 380 27.54 -17.11 18.26
CA LEU A 380 28.80 -17.84 18.06
C LEU A 380 28.92 -18.41 16.64
N GLY A 381 27.80 -18.80 16.01
CA GLY A 381 27.80 -19.23 14.62
C GLY A 381 28.27 -18.12 13.68
N ALA A 382 27.79 -16.91 13.87
CA ALA A 382 28.23 -15.73 13.11
C ALA A 382 29.70 -15.37 13.42
N LEU A 383 30.10 -15.41 14.71
CA LEU A 383 31.44 -15.10 15.14
C LEU A 383 32.47 -16.07 14.53
N VAL A 384 32.16 -17.37 14.49
CA VAL A 384 33.07 -18.38 13.88
C VAL A 384 33.35 -18.06 12.40
N VAL A 385 32.36 -17.63 11.66
CA VAL A 385 32.54 -17.24 10.24
C VAL A 385 33.50 -16.07 10.11
N ILE A 386 33.35 -15.05 10.95
CA ILE A 386 34.22 -13.87 10.95
C ILE A 386 35.64 -14.23 11.44
N ASP A 387 35.76 -15.04 12.48
CA ASP A 387 37.06 -15.48 13.01
C ASP A 387 37.83 -16.34 11.98
N VAL A 388 37.13 -17.24 11.26
CA VAL A 388 37.72 -18.04 10.19
C VAL A 388 38.21 -17.12 9.05
N HIS A 389 37.36 -16.18 8.63
CA HIS A 389 37.73 -15.21 7.61
C HIS A 389 38.96 -14.37 8.05
N GLY A 390 38.94 -13.84 9.27
CA GLY A 390 40.03 -13.05 9.82
C GLY A 390 41.35 -13.82 9.92
N ARG A 391 41.31 -15.09 10.31
CA ARG A 391 42.46 -16.01 10.32
C ARG A 391 43.01 -16.22 8.90
N ASP A 392 42.14 -16.49 7.92
CA ASP A 392 42.53 -16.77 6.54
C ASP A 392 43.14 -15.53 5.87
N VAL A 393 42.63 -14.33 6.17
CA VAL A 393 43.25 -13.06 5.76
C VAL A 393 44.64 -12.93 6.28
N VAL A 394 44.91 -13.21 7.59
CA VAL A 394 46.25 -13.13 8.18
C VAL A 394 47.18 -14.17 7.55
N ALA A 395 46.69 -15.39 7.29
CA ALA A 395 47.48 -16.43 6.61
C ALA A 395 47.87 -16.01 5.17
N ASP A 396 46.93 -15.39 4.43
CA ASP A 396 47.21 -14.87 3.10
C ASP A 396 48.23 -13.70 3.12
N MET A 397 48.10 -12.79 4.10
CA MET A 397 49.07 -11.71 4.30
C MET A 397 50.47 -12.23 4.57
N ILE A 398 50.61 -13.31 5.34
CA ILE A 398 51.91 -13.97 5.58
C ILE A 398 52.44 -14.55 4.27
N ASN A 399 51.64 -15.27 3.49
CA ASN A 399 52.01 -15.85 2.21
C ASN A 399 52.47 -14.81 1.19
N LYS A 400 51.83 -13.64 1.21
CA LYS A 400 52.14 -12.50 0.34
C LYS A 400 53.24 -11.59 0.89
N ASN A 401 53.81 -11.94 2.03
CA ASN A 401 54.89 -11.21 2.68
C ASN A 401 54.54 -9.74 2.99
N VAL A 402 53.33 -9.50 3.46
CA VAL A 402 52.86 -8.18 3.88
C VAL A 402 53.58 -7.78 5.17
N ILE A 403 54.26 -6.65 5.15
CA ILE A 403 55.09 -6.13 6.26
C ILE A 403 54.73 -4.70 6.64
N ASN A 404 53.78 -4.09 5.94
CA ASN A 404 53.42 -2.68 6.11
C ASN A 404 51.90 -2.51 6.16
N GLU A 405 51.48 -1.65 7.04
CA GLU A 405 50.07 -1.29 7.19
C GLU A 405 49.45 -0.59 5.95
N ASN A 406 50.30 -0.07 5.06
CA ASN A 406 49.90 0.56 3.81
C ASN A 406 49.83 -0.43 2.63
N ASP A 407 50.09 -1.73 2.84
CA ASP A 407 49.97 -2.72 1.79
C ASP A 407 48.50 -2.88 1.35
N PHE A 408 48.30 -2.97 0.04
CA PHE A 408 46.96 -3.07 -0.53
C PHE A 408 46.17 -4.30 -0.05
N ASN A 409 46.85 -5.45 0.18
CA ASN A 409 46.20 -6.65 0.68
C ASN A 409 45.60 -6.44 2.07
N TRP A 410 46.20 -5.58 2.90
CA TRP A 410 45.63 -5.15 4.18
C TRP A 410 44.61 -4.05 4.00
N LEU A 411 44.91 -3.02 3.20
CA LEU A 411 43.99 -1.89 2.99
C LEU A 411 42.64 -2.28 2.37
N ALA A 412 42.66 -3.35 1.56
CA ALA A 412 41.44 -3.88 0.92
C ALA A 412 40.49 -4.58 1.91
N GLN A 413 40.93 -4.88 3.12
CA GLN A 413 40.06 -5.51 4.14
C GLN A 413 39.14 -4.51 4.81
N LEU A 414 37.99 -5.02 5.30
CA LEU A 414 37.06 -4.25 6.11
C LEU A 414 37.62 -4.13 7.53
N ARG A 415 38.07 -2.93 7.92
CA ARG A 415 38.82 -2.67 9.14
C ARG A 415 38.00 -1.77 10.06
N TYR A 416 37.82 -2.22 11.30
CA TYR A 416 37.05 -1.50 12.33
C TYR A 416 38.02 -0.81 13.30
N TYR A 417 37.75 0.44 13.63
CA TYR A 417 38.58 1.26 14.51
C TYR A 417 37.73 1.87 15.63
N TRP A 418 38.26 1.85 16.82
CA TRP A 418 37.67 2.59 17.94
C TRP A 418 38.48 3.87 18.18
N PHE A 419 37.82 5.00 17.96
CA PHE A 419 38.45 6.32 18.08
C PHE A 419 37.44 7.34 18.62
N GLU A 420 37.88 8.15 19.60
CA GLU A 420 37.03 9.18 20.25
C GLU A 420 35.65 8.64 20.67
N ASN A 421 35.61 7.49 21.31
CA ASN A 421 34.39 6.80 21.75
C ASN A 421 33.40 6.50 20.62
N ASN A 422 33.87 6.31 19.41
CA ASN A 422 33.09 5.95 18.24
C ASN A 422 33.77 4.86 17.42
N CYS A 423 32.96 4.02 16.82
CA CYS A 423 33.42 3.03 15.87
C CYS A 423 33.44 3.63 14.44
N GLY A 424 34.57 3.53 13.78
CA GLY A 424 34.74 3.87 12.37
C GLY A 424 35.13 2.65 11.57
N VAL A 425 34.72 2.57 10.31
CA VAL A 425 35.02 1.45 9.42
C VAL A 425 35.77 1.97 8.20
N LYS A 426 36.83 1.31 7.83
CA LYS A 426 37.63 1.67 6.64
C LYS A 426 37.76 0.48 5.70
N CYS A 427 37.74 0.74 4.40
CA CYS A 427 38.02 -0.22 3.36
C CYS A 427 38.70 0.53 2.20
N THR A 428 39.85 0.08 1.78
CA THR A 428 40.73 0.82 0.85
C THR A 428 40.95 2.27 1.32
N ASN A 429 40.47 3.25 0.54
CA ASN A 429 40.53 4.68 0.85
C ASN A 429 39.20 5.25 1.38
N ALA A 430 38.17 4.41 1.47
CA ALA A 430 36.87 4.82 2.04
C ALA A 430 36.91 4.75 3.57
N SER A 431 36.25 5.75 4.21
CA SER A 431 36.08 5.78 5.67
C SER A 431 34.62 6.12 5.96
N VAL A 432 33.94 5.26 6.72
CA VAL A 432 32.52 5.38 7.06
C VAL A 432 32.38 5.30 8.58
N LYS A 433 31.44 6.06 9.15
CA LYS A 433 31.06 5.93 10.56
C LYS A 433 30.17 4.71 10.73
N TYR A 434 30.35 3.95 11.80
CA TYR A 434 29.41 2.91 12.20
C TYR A 434 28.10 3.55 12.62
N CYS A 435 26.97 3.12 12.05
CA CYS A 435 25.72 3.82 12.23
C CYS A 435 24.94 3.46 13.50
N TYR A 436 25.40 2.46 14.26
CA TYR A 436 24.76 1.97 15.50
C TYR A 436 23.29 1.56 15.32
N GLU A 437 22.85 1.25 14.11
CA GLU A 437 21.53 0.65 13.88
C GLU A 437 21.53 -0.75 14.47
N TYR A 438 20.50 -1.05 15.27
CA TYR A 438 20.35 -2.40 15.81
C TYR A 438 19.83 -3.35 14.74
N LEU A 439 20.58 -4.40 14.47
CA LEU A 439 20.31 -5.40 13.44
C LEU A 439 19.90 -6.76 14.03
N GLY A 440 19.93 -6.87 15.37
CA GLY A 440 19.74 -8.14 16.05
C GLY A 440 20.96 -9.02 16.03
N ASN A 441 20.77 -10.29 16.34
CA ASN A 441 21.84 -11.29 16.48
C ASN A 441 21.94 -12.27 15.29
N THR A 442 21.13 -12.08 14.26
CA THR A 442 21.18 -12.89 13.02
C THR A 442 22.02 -12.16 11.99
N PRO A 443 23.08 -12.78 11.44
CA PRO A 443 23.80 -12.20 10.32
C PRO A 443 22.86 -12.13 9.10
N ARG A 444 22.72 -10.97 8.53
CA ARG A 444 21.96 -10.73 7.29
C ARG A 444 22.86 -10.28 6.17
#